data_6af32850ccf4bf594ec59b2c67ccf392
#
_entry.id   6af32850ccf4bf594ec59b2c67ccf392
#
_cell.length_a   1.000
_cell.length_b   1.000
_cell.length_c   1.000
_cell.angle_alpha   90.00
_cell.angle_beta   90.00
_cell.angle_gamma   90.00
#
_symmetry.space_group_name_H-M   'P 1'
#
loop_
_entity.id
_entity.type
_entity.pdbx_description
1 polymer ?
#
loop_
_entity_poly.entity_id
_entity_poly.type
_entity_poly.pdbx_seq_one_letter_code
_entity_poly.pdbx_strand_id
1 'polypeptide(L)'
;MLVRIAGLGYQRGFGGHFHNDNSITALRDTPGLVVGCPSRGDDAARMLRTMMALAKVDGRVCVFLEPIALYMAKDLHEAGDGQWQFAYPAPGQAMPLGEGRVYLPESGGEGNDLLIITYGNGVPMSLRAARRIERQRGWKIRVLDLRWLVPLDEAYIAAQAKGAKRILIVDEGRHSAGVGEGVITALVEAGLGATPLARVVGADTYTPLAGAAFLVLPGEHDIVAAADALS
;
A
#
# COMPACT_ATOMS: atom_id res chain seq x y z
N MET A 1 -0.76 3.75 -23.55
CA MET A 1 -1.55 2.51 -23.33
C MET A 1 -1.91 2.40 -21.85
N LEU A 2 -3.11 1.93 -21.51
CA LEU A 2 -3.49 1.63 -20.13
C LEU A 2 -3.84 0.14 -20.03
N VAL A 3 -3.14 -0.57 -19.16
CA VAL A 3 -3.36 -1.98 -18.85
C VAL A 3 -3.96 -2.07 -17.45
N ARG A 4 -5.07 -2.78 -17.30
CA ARG A 4 -5.68 -3.08 -16.00
C ARG A 4 -5.40 -4.53 -15.63
N ILE A 5 -4.90 -4.75 -14.43
CA ILE A 5 -4.61 -6.08 -13.90
C ILE A 5 -5.37 -6.26 -12.61
N ALA A 6 -6.44 -7.04 -12.66
CA ALA A 6 -7.14 -7.50 -11.48
C ALA A 6 -6.35 -8.66 -10.86
N GLY A 7 -5.95 -8.53 -9.60
CA GLY A 7 -5.06 -9.53 -8.97
C GLY A 7 -4.72 -9.18 -7.53
N LEU A 8 -3.47 -9.41 -7.18
CA LEU A 8 -2.88 -9.33 -5.85
C LEU A 8 -3.45 -10.39 -4.89
N GLY A 9 -2.79 -10.57 -3.75
CA GLY A 9 -3.19 -11.55 -2.74
C GLY A 9 -4.53 -11.26 -2.06
N TYR A 10 -4.87 -12.08 -1.08
CA TYR A 10 -6.03 -11.93 -0.18
C TYR A 10 -7.40 -12.20 -0.76
N GLN A 11 -7.54 -12.52 -2.04
CA GLN A 11 -8.82 -12.94 -2.59
C GLN A 11 -9.26 -14.27 -1.93
N ARG A 12 -10.45 -14.26 -1.36
CA ARG A 12 -11.01 -15.46 -0.73
C ARG A 12 -11.48 -16.47 -1.78
N GLY A 13 -11.25 -17.75 -1.52
CA GLY A 13 -11.76 -18.85 -2.29
C GLY A 13 -10.82 -19.28 -3.39
N PHE A 14 -11.07 -18.83 -4.60
CA PHE A 14 -10.37 -19.29 -5.79
C PHE A 14 -9.26 -18.33 -6.20
N GLY A 15 -8.07 -18.85 -6.53
CA GLY A 15 -7.00 -17.97 -7.03
C GLY A 15 -5.62 -18.59 -7.03
N GLY A 16 -4.90 -18.52 -5.92
CA GLY A 16 -3.48 -18.81 -5.90
C GLY A 16 -2.72 -17.95 -6.90
N HIS A 17 -1.54 -18.34 -7.30
CA HIS A 17 -0.71 -17.57 -8.24
C HIS A 17 -1.30 -17.45 -9.66
N PHE A 18 -2.31 -18.24 -10.02
CA PHE A 18 -2.97 -18.14 -11.32
C PHE A 18 -3.80 -16.87 -11.47
N HIS A 19 -4.28 -16.30 -10.37
CA HIS A 19 -5.13 -15.12 -10.35
C HIS A 19 -4.59 -13.98 -9.47
N ASN A 20 -3.74 -14.31 -8.51
CA ASN A 20 -3.37 -13.40 -7.42
C ASN A 20 -1.85 -13.31 -7.25
N ASP A 21 -1.08 -13.38 -8.33
CA ASP A 21 0.37 -13.24 -8.21
C ASP A 21 0.77 -11.79 -7.96
N ASN A 22 1.72 -11.61 -7.05
CA ASN A 22 2.27 -10.32 -6.65
C ASN A 22 3.60 -10.03 -7.38
N SER A 23 3.71 -10.36 -8.66
CA SER A 23 4.91 -10.13 -9.49
C SER A 23 5.13 -8.66 -9.86
N ILE A 24 4.95 -7.75 -8.92
CA ILE A 24 5.13 -6.30 -9.11
C ILE A 24 6.57 -5.96 -9.50
N THR A 25 7.53 -6.75 -9.04
CA THR A 25 8.96 -6.60 -9.35
C THR A 25 9.24 -6.52 -10.84
N ALA A 26 8.61 -7.38 -11.66
CA ALA A 26 8.79 -7.37 -13.10
C ALA A 26 8.31 -6.05 -13.74
N LEU A 27 7.28 -5.43 -13.18
CA LEU A 27 6.79 -4.12 -13.61
C LEU A 27 7.73 -3.00 -13.17
N ARG A 28 8.33 -3.11 -11.97
CA ARG A 28 9.28 -2.11 -11.47
C ARG A 28 10.57 -2.06 -12.28
N ASP A 29 11.04 -3.21 -12.76
CA ASP A 29 12.26 -3.32 -13.57
C ASP A 29 12.08 -2.78 -15.00
N THR A 30 10.85 -2.57 -15.46
CA THR A 30 10.59 -2.10 -16.82
C THR A 30 10.63 -0.58 -16.90
N PRO A 31 11.65 0.04 -17.56
CA PRO A 31 11.77 1.49 -17.62
C PRO A 31 10.59 2.16 -18.32
N GLY A 32 10.15 3.29 -17.78
CA GLY A 32 9.13 4.13 -18.40
C GLY A 32 7.68 3.72 -18.13
N LEU A 33 7.44 2.61 -17.41
CA LEU A 33 6.11 2.27 -16.93
C LEU A 33 5.64 3.27 -15.87
N VAL A 34 4.32 3.45 -15.80
CA VAL A 34 3.64 4.06 -14.66
C VAL A 34 2.79 2.96 -14.02
N VAL A 35 3.04 2.65 -12.75
CA VAL A 35 2.29 1.61 -12.04
C VAL A 35 1.57 2.22 -10.86
N GLY A 36 0.25 2.06 -10.81
CA GLY A 36 -0.58 2.50 -9.69
C GLY A 36 -1.40 1.36 -9.11
N CYS A 37 -1.61 1.40 -7.79
CA CYS A 37 -2.37 0.41 -7.04
C CYS A 37 -3.24 1.13 -6.00
N PRO A 38 -4.52 1.40 -6.29
CA PRO A 38 -5.41 2.05 -5.34
C PRO A 38 -5.83 1.10 -4.23
N SER A 39 -6.06 1.67 -3.04
CA SER A 39 -6.70 0.97 -1.92
C SER A 39 -8.19 1.31 -1.80
N ARG A 40 -8.61 2.44 -2.37
CA ARG A 40 -9.96 3.02 -2.25
C ARG A 40 -10.62 3.23 -3.61
N GLY A 41 -11.94 3.10 -3.66
CA GLY A 41 -12.71 3.27 -4.90
C GLY A 41 -12.68 4.70 -5.45
N ASP A 42 -12.71 5.73 -4.61
CA ASP A 42 -12.60 7.13 -5.04
C ASP A 42 -11.22 7.46 -5.60
N ASP A 43 -10.15 6.92 -4.99
CA ASP A 43 -8.79 7.07 -5.49
C ASP A 43 -8.60 6.28 -6.80
N ALA A 44 -9.18 5.09 -6.91
CA ALA A 44 -9.16 4.30 -8.14
C ALA A 44 -9.70 5.09 -9.34
N ALA A 45 -10.84 5.76 -9.16
CA ALA A 45 -11.43 6.58 -10.23
C ALA A 45 -10.56 7.78 -10.62
N ARG A 46 -9.97 8.47 -9.63
CA ARG A 46 -9.07 9.62 -9.85
C ARG A 46 -7.76 9.20 -10.51
N MET A 47 -7.16 8.10 -10.06
CA MET A 47 -5.93 7.54 -10.63
C MET A 47 -6.14 7.09 -12.07
N LEU A 48 -7.26 6.41 -12.38
CA LEU A 48 -7.59 6.01 -13.74
C LEU A 48 -7.69 7.22 -14.69
N ARG A 49 -8.28 8.33 -14.24
CA ARG A 49 -8.34 9.57 -15.03
C ARG A 49 -6.95 10.10 -15.35
N THR A 50 -6.06 10.14 -14.37
CA THR A 50 -4.65 10.53 -14.56
C THR A 50 -3.93 9.60 -15.52
N MET A 51 -4.05 8.28 -15.33
CA MET A 51 -3.39 7.29 -16.19
C MET A 51 -3.91 7.34 -17.63
N MET A 52 -5.20 7.59 -17.83
CA MET A 52 -5.76 7.78 -19.17
C MET A 52 -5.20 9.03 -19.85
N ALA A 53 -5.03 10.12 -19.11
CA ALA A 53 -4.40 11.34 -19.62
C ALA A 53 -2.94 11.09 -19.98
N LEU A 54 -2.15 10.49 -19.09
CA LEU A 54 -0.75 10.12 -19.32
C LEU A 54 -0.60 9.19 -20.55
N ALA A 55 -1.49 8.21 -20.69
CA ALA A 55 -1.46 7.30 -21.83
C ALA A 55 -1.82 7.98 -23.15
N LYS A 56 -2.81 8.89 -23.14
CA LYS A 56 -3.32 9.53 -24.35
C LYS A 56 -2.49 10.74 -24.79
N VAL A 57 -2.08 11.56 -23.84
CA VAL A 57 -1.39 12.83 -24.12
C VAL A 57 0.13 12.63 -24.16
N ASP A 58 0.69 11.93 -23.16
CA ASP A 58 2.14 11.79 -23.01
C ASP A 58 2.68 10.48 -23.60
N GLY A 59 1.81 9.64 -24.18
CA GLY A 59 2.20 8.37 -24.79
C GLY A 59 2.69 7.30 -23.79
N ARG A 60 2.45 7.49 -22.48
CA ARG A 60 2.92 6.59 -21.44
C ARG A 60 2.24 5.21 -21.48
N VAL A 61 2.95 4.19 -21.03
CA VAL A 61 2.39 2.88 -20.72
C VAL A 61 2.08 2.84 -19.22
N CYS A 62 0.81 2.71 -18.90
CA CYS A 62 0.32 2.71 -17.52
C CYS A 62 -0.22 1.34 -17.17
N VAL A 63 0.12 0.83 -15.99
CA VAL A 63 -0.38 -0.42 -15.42
C VAL A 63 -1.15 -0.09 -14.13
N PHE A 64 -2.43 -0.42 -14.14
CA PHE A 64 -3.32 -0.21 -13.01
C PHE A 64 -3.59 -1.55 -12.34
N LEU A 65 -2.98 -1.75 -11.17
CA LEU A 65 -3.16 -2.96 -10.36
C LEU A 65 -4.42 -2.80 -9.51
N GLU A 66 -5.29 -3.79 -9.59
CA GLU A 66 -6.58 -3.76 -8.89
C GLU A 66 -6.62 -4.85 -7.82
N PRO A 67 -6.57 -4.51 -6.53
CA PRO A 67 -6.73 -5.48 -5.45
C PRO A 67 -8.14 -6.07 -5.45
N ILE A 68 -8.33 -7.26 -6.00
CA ILE A 68 -9.66 -7.91 -6.12
C ILE A 68 -10.33 -8.05 -4.76
N ALA A 69 -9.57 -8.34 -3.72
CA ALA A 69 -10.09 -8.48 -2.36
C ALA A 69 -10.81 -7.22 -1.85
N LEU A 70 -10.51 -6.05 -2.41
CA LEU A 70 -11.11 -4.78 -2.01
C LEU A 70 -12.35 -4.39 -2.82
N TYR A 71 -12.68 -5.08 -3.93
CA TYR A 71 -13.80 -4.71 -4.80
C TYR A 71 -15.13 -4.59 -4.08
N MET A 72 -15.41 -5.52 -3.18
CA MET A 72 -16.67 -5.57 -2.44
C MET A 72 -16.52 -5.16 -0.98
N ALA A 73 -15.32 -4.67 -0.58
CA ALA A 73 -15.08 -4.21 0.78
C ALA A 73 -15.90 -2.94 1.05
N LYS A 74 -16.66 -2.95 2.13
CA LYS A 74 -17.50 -1.84 2.58
C LYS A 74 -17.13 -1.36 3.97
N ASP A 75 -16.57 -2.26 4.74
CA ASP A 75 -16.29 -2.05 6.17
C ASP A 75 -14.78 -2.05 6.41
N LEU A 76 -14.32 -1.28 7.36
CA LEU A 76 -12.91 -1.19 7.72
C LEU A 76 -12.61 -1.96 9.01
N HIS A 77 -13.29 -1.66 10.09
CA HIS A 77 -12.98 -2.19 11.42
C HIS A 77 -13.97 -3.27 11.88
N GLU A 78 -15.25 -3.05 11.67
CA GLU A 78 -16.32 -3.92 12.16
C GLU A 78 -17.36 -4.13 11.06
N ALA A 79 -17.99 -5.30 11.05
CA ALA A 79 -19.04 -5.60 10.09
C ALA A 79 -20.18 -4.57 10.18
N GLY A 80 -20.50 -3.93 9.06
CA GLY A 80 -21.57 -2.94 8.97
C GLY A 80 -21.13 -1.50 9.31
N ASP A 81 -19.85 -1.23 9.54
CA ASP A 81 -19.37 0.12 9.86
C ASP A 81 -19.33 1.07 8.65
N GLY A 82 -19.38 0.54 7.45
CA GLY A 82 -19.41 1.32 6.21
C GLY A 82 -18.18 2.20 5.96
N GLN A 83 -17.13 2.08 6.76
CA GLN A 83 -15.98 2.99 6.75
C GLN A 83 -15.05 2.79 5.55
N TRP A 84 -15.32 1.78 4.70
CA TRP A 84 -14.59 1.57 3.46
C TRP A 84 -15.46 1.84 2.22
N GLN A 85 -16.48 2.70 2.36
CA GLN A 85 -17.32 3.18 1.27
C GLN A 85 -17.02 4.65 0.99
N PHE A 86 -16.81 4.98 -0.27
CA PHE A 86 -16.38 6.32 -0.67
C PHE A 86 -17.28 6.84 -1.79
N ALA A 87 -17.62 8.13 -1.73
CA ALA A 87 -18.38 8.77 -2.79
C ALA A 87 -17.58 8.79 -4.11
N TYR A 88 -18.25 8.50 -5.22
CA TYR A 88 -17.61 8.59 -6.51
C TYR A 88 -17.20 10.04 -6.81
N PRO A 89 -15.94 10.30 -7.21
CA PRO A 89 -15.45 11.65 -7.39
C PRO A 89 -16.11 12.36 -8.57
N ALA A 90 -16.35 13.67 -8.43
CA ALA A 90 -16.94 14.49 -9.46
C ALA A 90 -16.16 14.41 -10.80
N PRO A 91 -16.80 14.66 -11.94
CA PRO A 91 -16.11 14.74 -13.23
C PRO A 91 -14.93 15.72 -13.17
N GLY A 92 -13.82 15.36 -13.80
CA GLY A 92 -12.62 16.20 -13.85
C GLY A 92 -11.69 16.09 -12.62
N GLN A 93 -12.13 15.51 -11.53
CA GLN A 93 -11.24 15.25 -10.41
C GLN A 93 -10.27 14.12 -10.74
N ALA A 94 -9.01 14.46 -10.97
CA ALA A 94 -7.89 13.56 -11.17
C ALA A 94 -6.97 13.61 -9.95
N MET A 95 -5.94 12.78 -9.93
CA MET A 95 -4.94 12.72 -8.86
C MET A 95 -3.56 12.94 -9.46
N PRO A 96 -2.73 13.81 -8.89
CA PRO A 96 -1.34 13.96 -9.33
C PRO A 96 -0.58 12.63 -9.28
N LEU A 97 0.30 12.42 -10.27
CA LEU A 97 1.22 11.30 -10.26
C LEU A 97 2.21 11.46 -9.10
N GLY A 98 2.47 10.37 -8.37
CA GLY A 98 3.38 10.32 -7.24
C GLY A 98 2.72 10.68 -5.89
N GLU A 99 1.57 11.37 -5.89
CA GLU A 99 0.92 11.77 -4.65
C GLU A 99 0.31 10.57 -3.90
N GLY A 100 0.81 10.29 -2.68
CA GLY A 100 0.25 9.32 -1.75
C GLY A 100 -0.91 9.89 -0.92
N ARG A 101 -1.44 9.08 -0.01
CA ARG A 101 -2.43 9.51 0.99
C ARG A 101 -1.94 9.20 2.39
N VAL A 102 -2.01 10.18 3.27
CA VAL A 102 -1.71 9.99 4.69
C VAL A 102 -3.02 9.86 5.47
N TYR A 103 -3.13 8.80 6.24
CA TYR A 103 -4.15 8.61 7.27
C TYR A 103 -3.54 9.00 8.61
N LEU A 104 -4.19 9.93 9.29
CA LEU A 104 -3.78 10.39 10.62
C LEU A 104 -4.30 9.46 11.72
N PRO A 105 -3.72 9.51 12.94
CA PRO A 105 -4.19 8.71 14.06
C PRO A 105 -5.67 8.92 14.36
N GLU A 106 -6.42 7.87 14.63
CA GLU A 106 -7.84 8.00 15.05
C GLU A 106 -7.98 8.80 16.35
N SER A 107 -7.00 8.69 17.23
CA SER A 107 -6.93 9.42 18.49
C SER A 107 -6.49 10.88 18.37
N GLY A 108 -6.27 11.35 17.13
CA GLY A 108 -5.81 12.72 16.83
C GLY A 108 -4.31 12.92 17.05
N GLY A 109 -3.78 14.03 16.53
CA GLY A 109 -2.38 14.41 16.58
C GLY A 109 -1.63 14.11 15.29
N GLU A 110 -0.31 14.37 15.27
CA GLU A 110 0.52 14.28 14.06
C GLU A 110 0.93 12.85 13.67
N GLY A 111 0.86 11.88 14.60
CA GLY A 111 1.19 10.49 14.30
C GLY A 111 2.67 10.21 14.09
N ASN A 112 3.52 10.71 14.97
CA ASN A 112 4.96 10.59 14.83
C ASN A 112 5.59 9.39 15.56
N ASP A 113 4.82 8.59 16.32
CA ASP A 113 5.39 7.44 17.03
C ASP A 113 5.72 6.28 16.08
N LEU A 114 4.89 6.07 15.06
CA LEU A 114 5.11 5.10 14.00
C LEU A 114 4.52 5.61 12.68
N LEU A 115 5.28 5.54 11.60
CA LEU A 115 4.79 5.66 10.24
C LEU A 115 4.74 4.28 9.59
N ILE A 116 3.55 3.85 9.17
CA ILE A 116 3.37 2.65 8.34
C ILE A 116 3.29 3.08 6.89
N ILE A 117 4.15 2.55 6.02
CA ILE A 117 4.17 2.83 4.57
C ILE A 117 3.69 1.58 3.84
N THR A 118 2.67 1.71 3.00
CA THR A 118 2.03 0.58 2.35
C THR A 118 1.28 0.97 1.08
N TYR A 119 0.57 0.02 0.46
CA TYR A 119 -0.29 0.21 -0.70
C TYR A 119 -1.35 -0.91 -0.79
N GLY A 120 -2.34 -0.75 -1.65
CA GLY A 120 -3.32 -1.78 -1.98
C GLY A 120 -4.01 -2.41 -0.77
N ASN A 121 -3.95 -3.73 -0.64
CA ASN A 121 -4.55 -4.47 0.49
C ASN A 121 -3.89 -4.14 1.83
N GLY A 122 -2.62 -3.75 1.81
CA GLY A 122 -1.88 -3.35 3.01
C GLY A 122 -2.50 -2.15 3.73
N VAL A 123 -3.22 -1.27 3.02
CA VAL A 123 -3.80 -0.05 3.62
C VAL A 123 -4.88 -0.38 4.65
N PRO A 124 -5.99 -1.06 4.34
CA PRO A 124 -6.99 -1.37 5.34
C PRO A 124 -6.45 -2.28 6.46
N MET A 125 -5.54 -3.20 6.15
CA MET A 125 -4.87 -4.02 7.18
C MET A 125 -4.04 -3.16 8.14
N SER A 126 -3.26 -2.22 7.60
CA SER A 126 -2.45 -1.30 8.40
C SER A 126 -3.29 -0.37 9.26
N LEU A 127 -4.44 0.11 8.77
CA LEU A 127 -5.36 0.93 9.54
C LEU A 127 -5.96 0.15 10.72
N ARG A 128 -6.36 -1.11 10.52
CA ARG A 128 -6.85 -1.97 11.62
C ARG A 128 -5.75 -2.28 12.62
N ALA A 129 -4.54 -2.60 12.16
CA ALA A 129 -3.39 -2.80 13.03
C ALA A 129 -3.02 -1.52 13.81
N ALA A 130 -3.01 -0.35 13.15
CA ALA A 130 -2.75 0.94 13.79
C ALA A 130 -3.72 1.20 14.93
N ARG A 131 -5.03 1.06 14.70
CA ARG A 131 -6.07 1.20 15.74
C ARG A 131 -5.81 0.28 16.94
N ARG A 132 -5.39 -0.96 16.68
CA ARG A 132 -5.06 -1.92 17.74
C ARG A 132 -3.84 -1.47 18.54
N ILE A 133 -2.76 -1.07 17.87
CA ILE A 133 -1.52 -0.61 18.52
C ILE A 133 -1.77 0.70 19.29
N GLU A 134 -2.53 1.64 18.73
CA GLU A 134 -2.93 2.87 19.42
C GLU A 134 -3.65 2.59 20.74
N ARG A 135 -4.60 1.63 20.73
CA ARG A 135 -5.34 1.23 21.95
C ARG A 135 -4.46 0.51 22.99
N GLN A 136 -3.52 -0.28 22.54
CA GLN A 136 -2.66 -1.08 23.41
C GLN A 136 -1.48 -0.29 23.99
N ARG A 137 -0.90 0.63 23.23
CA ARG A 137 0.34 1.34 23.55
C ARG A 137 0.21 2.85 23.68
N GLY A 138 -0.91 3.42 23.27
CA GLY A 138 -1.09 4.88 23.22
C GLY A 138 -0.26 5.57 22.14
N TRP A 139 0.34 4.82 21.21
CA TRP A 139 1.12 5.40 20.11
C TRP A 139 0.24 6.20 19.16
N LYS A 140 0.81 7.21 18.54
CA LYS A 140 0.19 8.00 17.47
C LYS A 140 0.76 7.54 16.13
N ILE A 141 -0.08 6.86 15.33
CA ILE A 141 0.34 6.17 14.13
C ILE A 141 -0.22 6.83 12.89
N ARG A 142 0.64 7.08 11.91
CA ARG A 142 0.22 7.47 10.55
C ARG A 142 0.35 6.28 9.61
N VAL A 143 -0.57 6.19 8.66
CA VAL A 143 -0.47 5.22 7.56
C VAL A 143 -0.35 6.00 6.25
N LEU A 144 0.72 5.76 5.50
CA LEU A 144 0.96 6.30 4.18
C LEU A 144 0.59 5.25 3.14
N ASP A 145 -0.46 5.51 2.37
CA ASP A 145 -0.81 4.79 1.15
C ASP A 145 -0.04 5.39 -0.02
N LEU A 146 0.88 4.63 -0.58
CA LEU A 146 1.73 5.07 -1.70
C LEU A 146 0.91 5.37 -2.95
N ARG A 147 -0.11 4.58 -3.27
CA ARG A 147 -0.92 4.64 -4.49
C ARG A 147 -0.12 4.41 -5.78
N TRP A 148 1.00 5.10 -5.95
CA TRP A 148 1.88 5.02 -7.11
C TRP A 148 3.14 4.21 -6.75
N LEU A 149 3.36 3.13 -7.49
CA LEU A 149 4.46 2.18 -7.21
C LEU A 149 5.63 2.37 -8.17
N VAL A 150 5.38 2.94 -9.35
CA VAL A 150 6.39 3.29 -10.36
C VAL A 150 5.94 4.56 -11.11
N PRO A 151 6.73 5.61 -11.13
CA PRO A 151 7.87 5.82 -10.24
C PRO A 151 7.42 6.01 -8.79
N LEU A 152 8.27 5.67 -7.83
CA LEU A 152 8.11 6.12 -6.46
C LEU A 152 8.44 7.61 -6.38
N ASP A 153 7.63 8.39 -5.67
CA ASP A 153 7.96 9.76 -5.30
C ASP A 153 8.81 9.74 -4.03
N GLU A 154 10.12 9.56 -4.21
CA GLU A 154 11.09 9.42 -3.13
C GLU A 154 11.13 10.66 -2.23
N ALA A 155 11.01 11.85 -2.82
CA ALA A 155 10.98 13.10 -2.07
C ALA A 155 9.73 13.20 -1.19
N TYR A 156 8.56 12.80 -1.73
CA TYR A 156 7.31 12.76 -0.98
C TYR A 156 7.39 11.74 0.17
N ILE A 157 7.89 10.53 -0.10
CA ILE A 157 8.08 9.49 0.92
C ILE A 157 8.98 9.98 2.04
N ALA A 158 10.13 10.56 1.70
CA ALA A 158 11.08 11.11 2.66
C ALA A 158 10.47 12.25 3.50
N ALA A 159 9.71 13.15 2.85
CA ALA A 159 9.03 14.24 3.55
C ALA A 159 8.01 13.72 4.56
N GLN A 160 7.25 12.66 4.21
CA GLN A 160 6.30 12.03 5.13
C GLN A 160 7.00 11.26 6.26
N ALA A 161 8.16 10.69 6.01
CA ALA A 161 8.92 9.93 7.00
C ALA A 161 9.68 10.83 8.00
N LYS A 162 9.92 12.08 7.62
CA LYS A 162 10.64 13.03 8.48
C LYS A 162 9.92 13.23 9.81
N GLY A 163 10.66 13.06 10.91
CA GLY A 163 10.14 13.19 12.27
C GLY A 163 9.41 11.96 12.82
N ALA A 164 9.24 10.90 12.03
CA ALA A 164 8.75 9.63 12.56
C ALA A 164 9.82 8.98 13.46
N LYS A 165 9.41 8.52 14.64
CA LYS A 165 10.31 7.83 15.57
C LYS A 165 10.64 6.41 15.11
N ARG A 166 9.73 5.80 14.34
CA ARG A 166 9.83 4.43 13.80
C ARG A 166 9.16 4.37 12.45
N ILE A 167 9.62 3.49 11.59
CA ILE A 167 9.04 3.26 10.26
C ILE A 167 8.79 1.76 10.10
N LEU A 168 7.59 1.41 9.64
CA LEU A 168 7.21 0.05 9.28
C LEU A 168 6.74 0.05 7.84
N ILE A 169 7.35 -0.78 7.00
CA ILE A 169 6.94 -0.97 5.61
C ILE A 169 6.14 -2.25 5.52
N VAL A 170 4.91 -2.15 5.03
CA VAL A 170 4.01 -3.28 4.80
C VAL A 170 3.83 -3.45 3.30
N ASP A 171 4.40 -4.51 2.76
CA ASP A 171 4.43 -4.77 1.33
C ASP A 171 3.89 -6.18 1.06
N GLU A 172 2.77 -6.28 0.37
CA GLU A 172 2.18 -7.57 0.01
C GLU A 172 2.96 -8.32 -1.08
N GLY A 173 3.99 -7.71 -1.64
CA GLY A 173 4.97 -8.34 -2.53
C GLY A 173 5.85 -9.36 -1.82
N ARG A 174 6.70 -10.02 -2.61
CA ARG A 174 7.68 -10.96 -2.09
C ARG A 174 8.77 -10.26 -1.29
N HIS A 175 9.47 -11.03 -0.45
CA HIS A 175 10.59 -10.53 0.36
C HIS A 175 11.66 -9.87 -0.52
N SER A 176 12.00 -10.51 -1.65
CA SER A 176 13.04 -10.03 -2.58
C SER A 176 12.47 -9.10 -3.65
N ALA A 177 13.16 -7.99 -3.89
CA ALA A 177 12.91 -7.01 -4.95
C ALA A 177 11.51 -6.35 -4.91
N GLY A 178 10.81 -6.40 -3.77
CA GLY A 178 9.51 -5.77 -3.57
C GLY A 178 9.55 -4.23 -3.61
N VAL A 179 8.38 -3.61 -3.59
CA VAL A 179 8.24 -2.15 -3.51
C VAL A 179 8.91 -1.61 -2.25
N GLY A 180 8.81 -2.36 -1.14
CA GLY A 180 9.40 -1.99 0.14
C GLY A 180 10.90 -1.79 0.10
N GLU A 181 11.64 -2.50 -0.74
CA GLU A 181 13.09 -2.27 -0.91
C GLU A 181 13.38 -0.91 -1.54
N GLY A 182 12.60 -0.49 -2.54
CA GLY A 182 12.72 0.84 -3.13
C GLY A 182 12.40 1.94 -2.11
N VAL A 183 11.39 1.72 -1.25
CA VAL A 183 11.07 2.66 -0.17
C VAL A 183 12.22 2.76 0.83
N ILE A 184 12.85 1.65 1.22
CA ILE A 184 14.03 1.67 2.11
C ILE A 184 15.17 2.46 1.48
N THR A 185 15.46 2.18 0.21
CA THR A 185 16.52 2.89 -0.51
C THR A 185 16.26 4.40 -0.50
N ALA A 186 15.05 4.83 -0.85
CA ALA A 186 14.68 6.25 -0.81
C ALA A 186 14.86 6.89 0.58
N LEU A 187 14.48 6.16 1.65
CA LEU A 187 14.66 6.64 3.03
C LEU A 187 16.13 6.77 3.41
N VAL A 188 16.96 5.79 3.04
CA VAL A 188 18.41 5.81 3.31
C VAL A 188 19.08 6.96 2.57
N GLU A 189 18.78 7.14 1.28
CA GLU A 189 19.34 8.22 0.44
C GLU A 189 18.90 9.61 0.92
N ALA A 190 17.70 9.70 1.52
CA ALA A 190 17.22 10.91 2.17
C ALA A 190 17.84 11.17 3.58
N GLY A 191 18.77 10.34 4.03
CA GLY A 191 19.43 10.50 5.33
C GLY A 191 18.61 9.99 6.53
N LEU A 192 17.55 9.23 6.30
CA LEU A 192 16.68 8.69 7.33
C LEU A 192 17.04 7.23 7.73
N GLY A 193 18.17 6.71 7.25
CA GLY A 193 18.61 5.33 7.51
C GLY A 193 18.89 4.99 8.98
N ALA A 194 19.04 5.98 9.86
CA ALA A 194 19.21 5.79 11.31
C ALA A 194 17.86 5.61 12.05
N THR A 195 16.73 5.89 11.39
CA THR A 195 15.41 5.69 12.01
C THR A 195 15.13 4.19 12.14
N PRO A 196 14.74 3.68 13.32
CA PRO A 196 14.33 2.29 13.49
C PRO A 196 13.30 1.88 12.43
N LEU A 197 13.63 0.84 11.66
CA LEU A 197 12.85 0.42 10.51
C LEU A 197 12.69 -1.11 10.48
N ALA A 198 11.48 -1.57 10.13
CA ALA A 198 11.18 -2.97 9.85
C ALA A 198 10.34 -3.13 8.59
N ARG A 199 10.32 -4.35 8.05
CA ARG A 199 9.43 -4.74 6.93
C ARG A 199 8.54 -5.91 7.34
N VAL A 200 7.31 -5.85 6.89
CA VAL A 200 6.38 -6.98 6.85
C VAL A 200 6.07 -7.27 5.38
N VAL A 201 6.48 -8.43 4.90
CA VAL A 201 6.48 -8.78 3.47
C VAL A 201 6.02 -10.22 3.26
N GLY A 202 5.57 -10.53 2.05
CA GLY A 202 5.27 -11.90 1.64
C GLY A 202 6.53 -12.78 1.53
N ALA A 203 6.34 -14.09 1.58
CA ALA A 203 7.42 -15.04 1.37
C ALA A 203 7.87 -15.08 -0.12
N ASP A 204 9.13 -15.45 -0.37
CA ASP A 204 9.68 -15.63 -1.72
C ASP A 204 9.15 -16.93 -2.35
N THR A 205 7.86 -16.97 -2.60
CA THR A 205 7.16 -18.09 -3.21
C THR A 205 5.96 -17.62 -4.02
N TYR A 206 5.43 -18.51 -4.85
CA TYR A 206 4.11 -18.27 -5.44
C TYR A 206 3.02 -18.40 -4.37
N THR A 207 1.99 -17.57 -4.47
CA THR A 207 0.84 -17.65 -3.57
C THR A 207 0.13 -18.98 -3.77
N PRO A 208 0.06 -19.85 -2.75
CA PRO A 208 -0.63 -21.13 -2.85
C PRO A 208 -2.15 -20.96 -2.89
N LEU A 209 -2.85 -22.05 -3.19
CA LEU A 209 -4.31 -22.05 -3.26
C LEU A 209 -4.98 -22.03 -1.89
N ALA A 210 -6.19 -21.49 -1.85
CA ALA A 210 -7.09 -21.49 -0.68
C ALA A 210 -6.44 -20.94 0.60
N GLY A 211 -6.68 -21.56 1.73
CA GLY A 211 -6.19 -21.11 3.04
C GLY A 211 -4.68 -21.12 3.20
N ALA A 212 -3.96 -21.90 2.40
CA ALA A 212 -2.50 -21.92 2.42
C ALA A 212 -1.88 -20.57 1.97
N ALA A 213 -2.62 -19.74 1.24
CA ALA A 213 -2.17 -18.40 0.86
C ALA A 213 -1.82 -17.53 2.07
N PHE A 214 -2.57 -17.66 3.17
CA PHE A 214 -2.35 -16.89 4.39
C PHE A 214 -1.11 -17.31 5.20
N LEU A 215 -0.44 -18.39 4.81
CA LEU A 215 0.84 -18.79 5.40
C LEU A 215 2.04 -18.06 4.78
N VAL A 216 1.83 -17.42 3.62
CA VAL A 216 2.89 -16.76 2.86
C VAL A 216 2.64 -15.27 2.62
N LEU A 217 1.43 -14.81 2.87
CA LEU A 217 1.05 -13.40 2.75
C LEU A 217 1.09 -12.74 4.13
N PRO A 218 1.54 -11.47 4.21
CA PRO A 218 1.50 -10.71 5.47
C PRO A 218 0.07 -10.53 5.98
N GLY A 219 -0.09 -10.56 7.31
CA GLY A 219 -1.37 -10.33 7.97
C GLY A 219 -1.30 -9.20 9.01
N GLU A 220 -2.45 -8.85 9.58
CA GLU A 220 -2.53 -7.80 10.60
C GLU A 220 -1.73 -8.14 11.86
N HIS A 221 -1.64 -9.43 12.20
CA HIS A 221 -0.85 -9.89 13.35
C HIS A 221 0.64 -9.66 13.13
N ASP A 222 1.15 -9.82 11.89
CA ASP A 222 2.54 -9.56 11.55
C ASP A 222 2.87 -8.09 11.66
N ILE A 223 1.93 -7.21 11.26
CA ILE A 223 2.08 -5.76 11.38
C ILE A 223 2.20 -5.36 12.86
N VAL A 224 1.34 -5.90 13.72
CA VAL A 224 1.37 -5.63 15.16
C VAL A 224 2.67 -6.16 15.77
N ALA A 225 3.06 -7.41 15.46
CA ALA A 225 4.29 -8.01 15.98
C ALA A 225 5.55 -7.25 15.54
N ALA A 226 5.61 -6.78 14.29
CA ALA A 226 6.72 -5.97 13.80
C ALA A 226 6.79 -4.59 14.47
N ALA A 227 5.64 -3.96 14.72
CA ALA A 227 5.59 -2.72 15.49
C ALA A 227 6.06 -2.93 16.94
N ASP A 228 5.70 -4.07 17.54
CA ASP A 228 6.14 -4.45 18.87
C ASP A 228 7.67 -4.63 18.95
N ALA A 229 8.27 -5.20 17.91
CA ALA A 229 9.72 -5.38 17.82
C ALA A 229 10.49 -4.06 17.62
N LEU A 230 9.84 -2.99 17.19
CA LEU A 230 10.41 -1.64 17.04
C LEU A 230 10.33 -0.80 18.36
N SER A 231 9.84 -1.39 19.43
CA SER A 231 9.61 -0.69 20.72
C SER A 231 10.90 -0.38 21.45
#